data_327628c824560070143d7297b7e3f993
#
_entry.id   327628c824560070143d7297b7e3f993
#
_cell.length_a   1.000
_cell.length_b   1.000
_cell.length_c   1.000
_cell.angle_alpha   90.00
_cell.angle_beta   90.00
_cell.angle_gamma   90.00
#
_symmetry.space_group_name_H-M   'P 1'
#
loop_
_entity.id
_entity.type
_entity.pdbx_description
1 polymer ?
#
loop_
_entity_poly.entity_id
_entity_poly.type
_entity_poly.pdbx_seq_one_letter_code
_entity_poly.pdbx_strand_id
1 'polypeptide(L)'
;MNRRDFIQNIAVVPALGLTLEDHIILKPKRLKAGDTIGLVCPAAPAFSKETVQIVAESMQALGFKVKYGKNIWKRYGYLAGTDEERASDINEMFGDSSVQGILCVHGGWGCARLLTLLDYQMIKKNPKVIVGYSDITALLLGIHAQTGLVTFHGPVGGSTWNDFSVKYFKSVLMNAEKVKYENPKSKGDNLTQVEDRISTINSGITKGKLIGGNLTVLSHIMESKYVPDFKKSIVFLEDVEEQPYSVDRMLNHLKLCGVFEEMAGFVFGKCTKCEPGTGSYGSLTLEDLWEDYIKPTKKPAFVGAMIGHINNKFTMPIGIEAEINADLGTIQFLESGVE
;
A
#
# COMPACT_ATOMS: atom_id res chain seq x y z
N MET A 1 1.89 42.64 44.45
CA MET A 1 1.66 42.24 43.07
C MET A 1 0.30 41.55 43.02
N ASN A 2 -0.68 42.22 42.44
CA ASN A 2 -2.08 41.81 42.45
C ASN A 2 -2.33 40.80 41.30
N ARG A 3 -3.15 39.79 41.56
CA ARG A 3 -3.55 38.77 40.60
C ARG A 3 -4.20 39.28 39.30
N ARG A 4 -4.45 40.58 39.18
CA ARG A 4 -5.07 41.23 38.00
C ARG A 4 -4.06 41.65 36.92
N ASP A 5 -2.76 41.70 37.19
CA ASP A 5 -1.75 42.17 36.24
C ASP A 5 -1.12 41.04 35.41
N PHE A 6 -1.56 39.78 35.63
CA PHE A 6 -1.03 38.60 34.91
C PHE A 6 -1.83 38.22 33.64
N ILE A 7 -2.97 38.88 33.37
CA ILE A 7 -3.88 38.49 32.28
C ILE A 7 -3.71 39.40 31.04
N GLN A 8 -2.86 40.40 31.04
CA GLN A 8 -2.77 41.35 29.91
C GLN A 8 -1.66 41.11 28.91
N ASN A 9 -0.91 40.00 29.00
CA ASN A 9 0.15 39.64 28.03
C ASN A 9 0.00 38.22 27.47
N ILE A 10 -1.24 37.80 27.13
CA ILE A 10 -1.41 36.68 26.20
C ILE A 10 -1.26 37.29 24.81
N ALA A 11 -0.04 37.23 24.27
CA ALA A 11 0.17 37.43 22.85
C ALA A 11 -0.68 36.40 22.10
N VAL A 12 -1.69 36.88 21.38
CA VAL A 12 -2.42 36.10 20.40
C VAL A 12 -1.38 35.70 19.34
N VAL A 13 -0.81 34.50 19.48
CA VAL A 13 -0.09 33.89 18.38
C VAL A 13 -1.15 33.63 17.33
N PRO A 14 -1.08 34.27 16.14
CA PRO A 14 -1.99 33.88 15.06
C PRO A 14 -1.78 32.40 14.83
N ALA A 15 -2.85 31.62 14.97
CA ALA A 15 -2.88 30.27 14.45
C ALA A 15 -2.47 30.39 12.98
N LEU A 16 -1.25 29.99 12.64
CA LEU A 16 -0.88 29.73 11.27
C LEU A 16 -1.89 28.68 10.79
N GLY A 17 -2.90 29.15 10.06
CA GLY A 17 -3.78 28.29 9.31
C GLY A 17 -2.86 27.46 8.40
N LEU A 18 -2.61 26.23 8.75
CA LEU A 18 -2.17 25.22 7.82
C LEU A 18 -3.30 25.13 6.80
N THR A 19 -3.19 25.91 5.73
CA THR A 19 -3.93 25.64 4.52
C THR A 19 -3.51 24.23 4.12
N LEU A 20 -4.44 23.29 4.23
CA LEU A 20 -4.34 22.01 3.53
C LEU A 20 -4.18 22.40 2.05
N GLU A 21 -2.93 22.50 1.58
CA GLU A 21 -2.68 22.52 0.16
C GLU A 21 -3.30 21.23 -0.35
N ASP A 22 -4.33 21.35 -1.19
CA ASP A 22 -4.82 20.22 -1.98
C ASP A 22 -3.60 19.68 -2.72
N HIS A 23 -3.03 18.59 -2.22
CA HIS A 23 -1.86 17.98 -2.83
C HIS A 23 -2.24 17.60 -4.26
N ILE A 24 -1.67 18.30 -5.22
CA ILE A 24 -1.81 17.97 -6.64
C ILE A 24 -1.37 16.52 -6.79
N ILE A 25 -2.28 15.68 -7.24
CA ILE A 25 -1.97 14.27 -7.53
C ILE A 25 -0.96 14.23 -8.65
N LEU A 26 0.20 13.68 -8.36
CA LEU A 26 1.32 13.54 -9.29
C LEU A 26 1.34 12.11 -9.83
N LYS A 27 1.10 11.96 -11.12
CA LYS A 27 1.13 10.65 -11.79
C LYS A 27 2.49 10.41 -12.43
N PRO A 28 3.11 9.23 -12.22
CA PRO A 28 4.31 8.89 -12.95
C PRO A 28 3.96 8.55 -14.41
N LYS A 29 4.94 8.65 -15.30
CA LYS A 29 4.79 8.17 -16.67
C LYS A 29 4.57 6.66 -16.69
N ARG A 30 3.69 6.18 -17.57
CA ARG A 30 3.49 4.74 -17.79
C ARG A 30 4.77 4.06 -18.26
N LEU A 31 4.96 2.83 -17.85
CA LEU A 31 6.08 2.00 -18.30
C LEU A 31 5.87 1.50 -19.71
N LYS A 32 6.95 1.34 -20.47
CA LYS A 32 6.96 0.84 -21.85
C LYS A 32 8.00 -0.26 -22.01
N ALA A 33 7.80 -1.14 -22.96
CA ALA A 33 8.86 -2.10 -23.33
C ALA A 33 10.15 -1.34 -23.69
N GLY A 34 11.26 -1.83 -23.19
CA GLY A 34 12.58 -1.20 -23.32
C GLY A 34 12.95 -0.22 -22.22
N ASP A 35 12.00 0.19 -21.35
CA ASP A 35 12.28 0.99 -20.16
C ASP A 35 13.17 0.24 -19.16
N THR A 36 13.86 0.98 -18.32
CA THR A 36 14.72 0.43 -17.27
C THR A 36 13.99 0.44 -15.92
N ILE A 37 13.92 -0.72 -15.29
CA ILE A 37 13.42 -0.89 -13.91
C ILE A 37 14.60 -0.97 -12.95
N GLY A 38 14.63 -0.07 -11.97
CA GLY A 38 15.54 -0.12 -10.84
C GLY A 38 15.08 -1.17 -9.82
N LEU A 39 15.94 -2.14 -9.51
CA LEU A 39 15.68 -3.13 -8.46
C LEU A 39 16.32 -2.67 -7.16
N VAL A 40 15.53 -2.60 -6.08
CA VAL A 40 15.98 -2.19 -4.74
C VAL A 40 15.52 -3.18 -3.67
N CYS A 41 16.29 -3.32 -2.60
CA CYS A 41 15.92 -4.10 -1.41
C CYS A 41 15.74 -3.13 -0.21
N PRO A 42 14.60 -2.47 -0.05
CA PRO A 42 14.42 -1.50 1.04
C PRO A 42 14.09 -2.15 2.39
N ALA A 43 13.74 -3.42 2.42
CA ALA A 43 13.32 -4.17 3.60
C ALA A 43 14.27 -5.36 3.88
N ALA A 44 13.80 -6.60 3.66
CA ALA A 44 14.63 -7.79 3.83
C ALA A 44 15.71 -7.93 2.73
N PRO A 45 16.86 -8.54 3.05
CA PRO A 45 17.92 -8.79 2.07
C PRO A 45 17.52 -9.91 1.10
N ALA A 46 18.06 -9.85 -0.10
CA ALA A 46 18.08 -11.00 -0.98
C ALA A 46 19.12 -12.01 -0.46
N PHE A 47 18.66 -13.17 0.02
CA PHE A 47 19.54 -14.17 0.64
C PHE A 47 20.43 -14.93 -0.36
N SER A 48 20.10 -14.89 -1.66
CA SER A 48 20.92 -15.46 -2.73
C SER A 48 20.97 -14.55 -3.94
N LYS A 49 22.08 -14.65 -4.72
CA LYS A 49 22.19 -13.98 -6.01
C LYS A 49 21.15 -14.49 -7.01
N GLU A 50 20.82 -15.78 -6.96
CA GLU A 50 19.83 -16.42 -7.79
C GLU A 50 18.45 -15.77 -7.64
N THR A 51 18.04 -15.44 -6.40
CA THR A 51 16.75 -14.74 -6.16
C THR A 51 16.67 -13.43 -6.94
N VAL A 52 17.70 -12.59 -6.88
CA VAL A 52 17.72 -11.32 -7.61
C VAL A 52 17.82 -11.53 -9.12
N GLN A 53 18.54 -12.57 -9.55
CA GLN A 53 18.63 -12.93 -10.96
C GLN A 53 17.26 -13.35 -11.51
N ILE A 54 16.50 -14.18 -10.81
CA ILE A 54 15.14 -14.58 -11.19
C ILE A 54 14.23 -13.34 -11.31
N VAL A 55 14.35 -12.38 -10.38
CA VAL A 55 13.62 -11.11 -10.45
C VAL A 55 13.99 -10.33 -11.71
N ALA A 56 15.28 -10.24 -12.02
CA ALA A 56 15.76 -9.55 -13.21
C ALA A 56 15.25 -10.23 -14.50
N GLU A 57 15.30 -11.55 -14.57
CA GLU A 57 14.79 -12.35 -15.69
C GLU A 57 13.28 -12.18 -15.86
N SER A 58 12.52 -12.10 -14.76
CA SER A 58 11.08 -11.82 -14.79
C SER A 58 10.79 -10.43 -15.39
N MET A 59 11.55 -9.41 -15.02
CA MET A 59 11.40 -8.08 -15.60
C MET A 59 11.81 -8.05 -17.07
N GLN A 60 12.87 -8.77 -17.44
CA GLN A 60 13.29 -8.90 -18.85
C GLN A 60 12.22 -9.64 -19.69
N ALA A 61 11.58 -10.67 -19.14
CA ALA A 61 10.46 -11.37 -19.79
C ALA A 61 9.23 -10.45 -19.99
N LEU A 62 9.05 -9.44 -19.12
CA LEU A 62 8.05 -8.38 -19.31
C LEU A 62 8.47 -7.30 -20.32
N GLY A 63 9.69 -7.37 -20.84
CA GLY A 63 10.23 -6.45 -21.86
C GLY A 63 11.05 -5.29 -21.29
N PHE A 64 11.44 -5.31 -20.02
CA PHE A 64 12.21 -4.24 -19.38
C PHE A 64 13.71 -4.51 -19.38
N LYS A 65 14.50 -3.44 -19.30
CA LYS A 65 15.90 -3.50 -18.86
C LYS A 65 15.94 -3.41 -17.34
N VAL A 66 17.02 -3.88 -16.74
CA VAL A 66 17.18 -3.89 -15.27
C VAL A 66 18.43 -3.11 -14.87
N LYS A 67 18.29 -2.30 -13.83
CA LYS A 67 19.38 -1.66 -13.11
C LYS A 67 19.31 -2.06 -11.63
N TYR A 68 20.43 -2.52 -11.10
CA TYR A 68 20.51 -2.91 -9.69
C TYR A 68 20.85 -1.73 -8.80
N GLY A 69 20.20 -1.64 -7.64
CA GLY A 69 20.63 -0.76 -6.57
C GLY A 69 22.06 -1.07 -6.16
N LYS A 70 22.82 -0.06 -5.82
CA LYS A 70 24.23 -0.19 -5.44
C LYS A 70 24.43 -1.08 -4.22
N ASN A 71 23.46 -1.04 -3.30
CA ASN A 71 23.48 -1.76 -2.03
C ASN A 71 22.64 -3.04 -2.04
N ILE A 72 22.10 -3.46 -3.19
CA ILE A 72 21.12 -4.57 -3.33
C ILE A 72 21.62 -5.90 -2.72
N TRP A 73 22.94 -6.08 -2.57
CA TRP A 73 23.56 -7.28 -2.00
C TRP A 73 23.97 -7.10 -0.53
N LYS A 74 23.67 -5.96 0.07
CA LYS A 74 24.02 -5.68 1.46
C LYS A 74 23.10 -6.46 2.41
N ARG A 75 23.62 -6.66 3.61
CA ARG A 75 22.88 -7.32 4.68
C ARG A 75 23.30 -6.78 6.05
N TYR A 76 22.31 -6.48 6.88
CA TYR A 76 22.48 -6.11 8.28
C TYR A 76 21.42 -6.82 9.12
N GLY A 77 21.75 -8.01 9.64
CA GLY A 77 20.79 -8.88 10.29
C GLY A 77 19.66 -9.30 9.32
N TYR A 78 18.43 -8.94 9.65
CA TYR A 78 17.24 -9.17 8.82
C TYR A 78 16.96 -8.03 7.83
N LEU A 79 17.76 -6.97 7.81
CA LEU A 79 17.66 -5.81 6.90
C LEU A 79 18.66 -5.94 5.75
N ALA A 80 18.31 -5.35 4.61
CA ALA A 80 19.13 -5.34 3.39
C ALA A 80 20.24 -4.28 3.41
N GLY A 81 20.88 -4.05 4.55
CA GLY A 81 21.88 -3.02 4.79
C GLY A 81 21.47 -2.04 5.88
N THR A 82 22.27 -0.99 6.10
CA THR A 82 21.90 0.09 7.02
C THR A 82 20.71 0.89 6.47
N ASP A 83 20.12 1.75 7.29
CA ASP A 83 19.01 2.60 6.85
C ASP A 83 19.46 3.55 5.74
N GLU A 84 20.67 4.11 5.86
CA GLU A 84 21.27 5.00 4.86
C GLU A 84 21.55 4.28 3.53
N GLU A 85 22.08 3.05 3.58
CA GLU A 85 22.35 2.25 2.38
C GLU A 85 21.06 1.95 1.62
N ARG A 86 20.00 1.52 2.32
CA ARG A 86 18.70 1.21 1.73
C ARG A 86 17.98 2.45 1.19
N ALA A 87 18.03 3.56 1.94
CA ALA A 87 17.44 4.83 1.50
C ALA A 87 18.20 5.44 0.31
N SER A 88 19.55 5.31 0.28
CA SER A 88 20.35 5.82 -0.85
C SER A 88 20.00 5.13 -2.16
N ASP A 89 19.75 3.80 -2.15
CA ASP A 89 19.33 3.08 -3.35
C ASP A 89 17.99 3.61 -3.90
N ILE A 90 17.03 3.92 -3.03
CA ILE A 90 15.74 4.50 -3.45
C ILE A 90 15.97 5.90 -4.03
N ASN A 91 16.69 6.76 -3.31
CA ASN A 91 16.97 8.13 -3.74
C ASN A 91 17.74 8.14 -5.07
N GLU A 92 18.78 7.31 -5.22
CA GLU A 92 19.55 7.20 -6.45
C GLU A 92 18.67 6.74 -7.63
N MET A 93 17.77 5.75 -7.44
CA MET A 93 16.87 5.30 -8.50
C MET A 93 15.86 6.37 -8.90
N PHE A 94 15.35 7.17 -7.96
CA PHE A 94 14.50 8.32 -8.31
C PHE A 94 15.29 9.42 -9.03
N GLY A 95 16.53 9.71 -8.63
CA GLY A 95 17.37 10.73 -9.25
C GLY A 95 17.89 10.36 -10.65
N ASP A 96 17.97 9.09 -10.98
CA ASP A 96 18.55 8.59 -12.23
C ASP A 96 17.59 8.67 -13.41
N SER A 97 17.86 9.55 -14.36
CA SER A 97 17.05 9.74 -15.58
C SER A 97 16.98 8.50 -16.48
N SER A 98 17.89 7.55 -16.35
CA SER A 98 17.88 6.29 -17.11
C SER A 98 16.89 5.25 -16.56
N VAL A 99 16.32 5.46 -15.36
CA VAL A 99 15.36 4.58 -14.68
C VAL A 99 13.96 5.16 -14.80
N GLN A 100 13.00 4.38 -15.27
CA GLN A 100 11.59 4.77 -15.45
C GLN A 100 10.67 4.22 -14.37
N GLY A 101 11.04 3.11 -13.73
CA GLY A 101 10.28 2.52 -12.62
C GLY A 101 11.19 1.87 -11.60
N ILE A 102 10.67 1.68 -10.40
CA ILE A 102 11.38 1.08 -9.26
C ILE A 102 10.54 -0.10 -8.79
N LEU A 103 11.15 -1.28 -8.72
CA LEU A 103 10.55 -2.49 -8.19
C LEU A 103 11.30 -2.92 -6.93
N CYS A 104 10.59 -3.06 -5.83
CA CYS A 104 11.13 -3.63 -4.61
C CYS A 104 11.26 -5.14 -4.75
N VAL A 105 12.43 -5.69 -4.44
CA VAL A 105 12.70 -7.14 -4.61
C VAL A 105 11.92 -7.97 -3.61
N HIS A 106 11.88 -7.54 -2.34
CA HIS A 106 11.15 -8.19 -1.26
C HIS A 106 10.49 -7.17 -0.32
N GLY A 107 9.45 -7.61 0.39
CA GLY A 107 9.01 -7.03 1.64
C GLY A 107 9.92 -7.44 2.81
N GLY A 108 9.37 -7.48 4.00
CA GLY A 108 10.09 -7.85 5.22
C GLY A 108 9.88 -6.84 6.34
N TRP A 109 10.92 -6.12 6.76
CA TRP A 109 10.85 -5.17 7.87
C TRP A 109 11.71 -3.93 7.59
N GLY A 110 11.36 -2.82 8.23
CA GLY A 110 12.22 -1.66 8.39
C GLY A 110 12.10 -0.58 7.33
N CYS A 111 11.11 -0.64 6.42
CA CYS A 111 10.86 0.45 5.46
C CYS A 111 10.44 1.75 6.16
N ALA A 112 9.68 1.68 7.25
CA ALA A 112 9.30 2.86 8.03
C ALA A 112 10.51 3.66 8.56
N ARG A 113 11.64 3.00 8.82
CA ARG A 113 12.89 3.64 9.25
C ARG A 113 13.52 4.54 8.19
N LEU A 114 13.18 4.31 6.92
CA LEU A 114 13.74 5.05 5.78
C LEU A 114 13.00 6.37 5.53
N LEU A 115 11.80 6.54 6.07
CA LEU A 115 10.93 7.68 5.77
C LEU A 115 11.57 9.04 6.04
N THR A 116 12.46 9.14 7.03
CA THR A 116 13.18 10.38 7.36
C THR A 116 14.42 10.61 6.49
N LEU A 117 14.83 9.63 5.69
CA LEU A 117 16.05 9.63 4.88
C LEU A 117 15.78 9.78 3.39
N LEU A 118 14.50 9.78 2.97
CA LEU A 118 14.12 9.97 1.58
C LEU A 118 14.16 11.45 1.19
N ASP A 119 14.66 11.72 -0.02
CA ASP A 119 14.64 13.06 -0.63
C ASP A 119 13.31 13.27 -1.38
N TYR A 120 12.27 13.68 -0.65
CA TYR A 120 10.93 13.90 -1.21
C TYR A 120 10.89 15.02 -2.27
N GLN A 121 11.80 15.99 -2.19
CA GLN A 121 11.87 17.06 -3.19
C GLN A 121 12.40 16.53 -4.53
N MET A 122 13.41 15.68 -4.47
CA MET A 122 13.96 15.01 -5.65
C MET A 122 12.93 14.02 -6.23
N ILE A 123 12.24 13.25 -5.39
CA ILE A 123 11.15 12.34 -5.80
C ILE A 123 10.03 13.11 -6.51
N LYS A 124 9.59 14.24 -5.96
CA LYS A 124 8.55 15.11 -6.55
C LYS A 124 8.98 15.65 -7.93
N LYS A 125 10.26 15.96 -8.11
CA LYS A 125 10.81 16.44 -9.39
C LYS A 125 11.00 15.33 -10.43
N ASN A 126 11.10 14.08 -10.00
CA ASN A 126 11.35 12.92 -10.85
C ASN A 126 10.30 11.82 -10.62
N PRO A 127 9.01 12.07 -10.91
CA PRO A 127 7.95 11.11 -10.62
C PRO A 127 8.15 9.83 -11.42
N LYS A 128 8.26 8.70 -10.73
CA LYS A 128 8.45 7.37 -11.30
C LYS A 128 7.50 6.37 -10.70
N VAL A 129 7.18 5.31 -11.44
CA VAL A 129 6.48 4.16 -10.90
C VAL A 129 7.32 3.55 -9.78
N ILE A 130 6.73 3.34 -8.59
CA ILE A 130 7.30 2.53 -7.52
C ILE A 130 6.29 1.48 -7.11
N VAL A 131 6.70 0.21 -7.10
CA VAL A 131 5.82 -0.94 -6.85
C VAL A 131 6.37 -1.81 -5.74
N GLY A 132 5.47 -2.25 -4.86
CA GLY A 132 5.71 -3.24 -3.82
C GLY A 132 4.49 -3.43 -2.94
N TYR A 133 4.56 -4.32 -1.96
CA TYR A 133 3.53 -4.56 -0.96
C TYR A 133 4.16 -5.05 0.36
N SER A 134 3.37 -5.43 1.36
CA SER A 134 3.90 -5.81 2.66
C SER A 134 4.59 -4.61 3.34
N ASP A 135 5.79 -4.76 3.89
CA ASP A 135 6.55 -3.70 4.55
C ASP A 135 6.79 -2.47 3.66
N ILE A 136 6.76 -2.66 2.31
CA ILE A 136 6.87 -1.55 1.35
C ILE A 136 5.71 -0.56 1.48
N THR A 137 4.59 -0.93 2.09
CA THR A 137 3.46 -0.05 2.38
C THR A 137 3.91 1.26 3.03
N ALA A 138 4.87 1.21 3.98
CA ALA A 138 5.39 2.42 4.61
C ALA A 138 6.00 3.40 3.61
N LEU A 139 6.79 2.90 2.65
CA LEU A 139 7.38 3.73 1.59
C LEU A 139 6.31 4.29 0.65
N LEU A 140 5.37 3.45 0.21
CA LEU A 140 4.32 3.85 -0.72
C LEU A 140 3.46 4.97 -0.13
N LEU A 141 3.00 4.79 1.12
CA LEU A 141 2.20 5.78 1.82
C LEU A 141 3.00 7.05 2.12
N GLY A 142 4.25 6.89 2.61
CA GLY A 142 5.11 8.03 2.95
C GLY A 142 5.48 8.87 1.73
N ILE A 143 5.80 8.26 0.60
CA ILE A 143 6.06 8.97 -0.66
C ILE A 143 4.79 9.68 -1.13
N HIS A 144 3.64 8.99 -1.13
CA HIS A 144 2.38 9.61 -1.52
C HIS A 144 2.02 10.80 -0.62
N ALA A 145 2.07 10.63 0.69
CA ALA A 145 1.74 11.69 1.66
C ALA A 145 2.63 12.94 1.52
N GLN A 146 3.93 12.76 1.23
CA GLN A 146 4.89 13.87 1.17
C GLN A 146 4.99 14.53 -0.22
N THR A 147 4.57 13.84 -1.28
CA THR A 147 4.79 14.32 -2.66
C THR A 147 3.53 14.41 -3.51
N GLY A 148 2.46 13.72 -3.12
CA GLY A 148 1.28 13.51 -3.96
C GLY A 148 1.49 12.47 -5.07
N LEU A 149 2.66 11.83 -5.16
CA LEU A 149 2.96 10.82 -6.19
C LEU A 149 2.06 9.60 -6.00
N VAL A 150 1.39 9.18 -7.07
CA VAL A 150 0.69 7.88 -7.12
C VAL A 150 1.73 6.77 -7.03
N THR A 151 1.58 5.91 -6.01
CA THR A 151 2.42 4.75 -5.77
C THR A 151 1.60 3.48 -5.91
N PHE A 152 2.23 2.31 -6.00
CA PHE A 152 1.52 1.10 -6.40
C PHE A 152 1.75 -0.05 -5.41
N HIS A 153 0.68 -0.42 -4.69
CA HIS A 153 0.64 -1.64 -3.91
C HIS A 153 0.39 -2.83 -4.86
N GLY A 154 1.43 -3.61 -5.11
CA GLY A 154 1.40 -4.68 -6.11
C GLY A 154 2.57 -5.63 -5.97
N PRO A 155 2.75 -6.58 -6.91
CA PRO A 155 3.78 -7.60 -6.81
C PRO A 155 5.17 -7.01 -6.57
N VAL A 156 5.91 -7.55 -5.58
CA VAL A 156 7.36 -7.37 -5.45
C VAL A 156 8.11 -8.30 -6.41
N GLY A 157 9.39 -8.09 -6.58
CA GLY A 157 10.21 -8.92 -7.48
C GLY A 157 10.09 -10.41 -7.23
N GLY A 158 10.13 -10.84 -5.96
CA GLY A 158 9.98 -12.23 -5.53
C GLY A 158 8.55 -12.79 -5.50
N SER A 159 7.55 -12.04 -5.98
CA SER A 159 6.18 -12.55 -6.09
C SER A 159 6.05 -13.58 -7.20
N THR A 160 4.96 -14.37 -7.16
CA THR A 160 4.57 -15.23 -8.29
C THR A 160 4.09 -14.35 -9.45
N TRP A 161 4.85 -14.32 -10.54
CA TRP A 161 4.52 -13.58 -11.76
C TRP A 161 3.68 -14.43 -12.70
N ASN A 162 2.49 -14.85 -12.23
CA ASN A 162 1.51 -15.59 -13.03
C ASN A 162 0.71 -14.66 -13.96
N ASP A 163 -0.07 -15.26 -14.86
CA ASP A 163 -0.86 -14.51 -15.86
C ASP A 163 -1.81 -13.49 -15.24
N PHE A 164 -2.41 -13.81 -14.07
CA PHE A 164 -3.31 -12.90 -13.38
C PHE A 164 -2.59 -11.63 -12.91
N SER A 165 -1.49 -11.81 -12.16
CA SER A 165 -0.72 -10.68 -11.62
C SER A 165 -0.06 -9.87 -12.74
N VAL A 166 0.48 -10.54 -13.76
CA VAL A 166 1.06 -9.89 -14.95
C VAL A 166 0.01 -9.08 -15.72
N LYS A 167 -1.19 -9.63 -15.92
CA LYS A 167 -2.30 -8.91 -16.57
C LYS A 167 -2.55 -7.57 -15.90
N TYR A 168 -2.77 -7.58 -14.58
CA TYR A 168 -3.12 -6.34 -13.86
C TYR A 168 -1.94 -5.39 -13.68
N PHE A 169 -0.71 -5.91 -13.56
CA PHE A 169 0.50 -5.08 -13.61
C PHE A 169 0.61 -4.33 -14.94
N LYS A 170 0.42 -5.03 -16.07
CA LYS A 170 0.47 -4.41 -17.41
C LYS A 170 -0.69 -3.43 -17.65
N SER A 171 -1.91 -3.81 -17.30
CA SER A 171 -3.08 -2.95 -17.47
C SER A 171 -2.92 -1.61 -16.76
N VAL A 172 -2.43 -1.64 -15.50
CA VAL A 172 -2.30 -0.42 -14.68
C VAL A 172 -1.06 0.39 -15.06
N LEU A 173 0.10 -0.26 -15.17
CA LEU A 173 1.38 0.44 -15.24
C LEU A 173 1.88 0.68 -16.66
N MET A 174 1.46 -0.14 -17.64
CA MET A 174 1.92 -0.03 -19.02
C MET A 174 0.83 0.48 -19.95
N ASN A 175 -0.41 0.05 -19.79
CA ASN A 175 -1.51 0.41 -20.67
C ASN A 175 -2.29 1.64 -20.20
N ALA A 176 -2.07 2.10 -18.95
CA ALA A 176 -2.78 3.23 -18.35
C ALA A 176 -4.33 3.02 -18.30
N GLU A 177 -4.77 1.78 -18.11
CA GLU A 177 -6.19 1.43 -18.15
C GLU A 177 -6.91 1.87 -16.88
N LYS A 178 -8.18 2.28 -17.03
CA LYS A 178 -9.13 2.43 -15.92
C LYS A 178 -9.73 1.06 -15.61
N VAL A 179 -8.99 0.25 -14.87
CA VAL A 179 -9.33 -1.16 -14.66
C VAL A 179 -10.53 -1.30 -13.74
N LYS A 180 -11.41 -2.25 -14.05
CA LYS A 180 -12.38 -2.80 -13.11
C LYS A 180 -11.84 -4.11 -12.54
N TYR A 181 -11.63 -4.13 -11.25
CA TYR A 181 -11.24 -5.34 -10.53
C TYR A 181 -12.47 -6.12 -10.09
N GLU A 182 -12.41 -7.40 -10.34
CA GLU A 182 -13.38 -8.39 -9.92
C GLU A 182 -12.64 -9.71 -9.68
N ASN A 183 -12.98 -10.39 -8.59
CA ASN A 183 -12.36 -11.67 -8.29
C ASN A 183 -12.71 -12.72 -9.36
N PRO A 184 -11.82 -13.71 -9.60
CA PRO A 184 -12.15 -14.85 -10.44
C PRO A 184 -13.40 -15.57 -9.93
N LYS A 185 -14.28 -15.96 -10.86
CA LYS A 185 -15.50 -16.75 -10.57
C LYS A 185 -15.28 -18.17 -11.08
N SER A 186 -14.61 -18.97 -10.28
CA SER A 186 -14.38 -20.38 -10.60
C SER A 186 -14.80 -21.26 -9.42
N LYS A 187 -15.51 -22.32 -9.72
CA LYS A 187 -15.83 -23.36 -8.72
C LYS A 187 -14.76 -24.45 -8.66
N GLY A 188 -13.81 -24.50 -9.62
CA GLY A 188 -12.90 -25.63 -9.76
C GLY A 188 -13.68 -26.93 -9.88
N ASP A 189 -13.25 -27.97 -9.15
CA ASP A 189 -13.92 -29.27 -9.08
C ASP A 189 -15.07 -29.33 -8.06
N ASN A 190 -15.40 -28.23 -7.39
CA ASN A 190 -16.45 -28.17 -6.38
C ASN A 190 -17.85 -27.92 -7.00
N LEU A 191 -18.90 -28.22 -6.27
CA LEU A 191 -20.28 -27.92 -6.67
C LEU A 191 -20.57 -26.42 -6.75
N THR A 192 -19.88 -25.62 -5.92
CA THR A 192 -20.01 -24.17 -5.86
C THR A 192 -18.63 -23.54 -5.76
N GLN A 193 -18.53 -22.21 -6.00
CA GLN A 193 -17.28 -21.47 -5.74
C GLN A 193 -16.93 -21.56 -4.25
N VAL A 194 -15.72 -21.99 -3.93
CA VAL A 194 -15.16 -22.09 -2.58
C VAL A 194 -14.11 -21.00 -2.37
N GLU A 195 -13.20 -20.86 -3.32
CA GLU A 195 -12.08 -19.89 -3.25
C GLU A 195 -12.47 -18.53 -3.83
N ASP A 196 -11.70 -17.51 -3.49
CA ASP A 196 -11.81 -16.14 -4.02
C ASP A 196 -13.20 -15.49 -3.87
N ARG A 197 -13.95 -15.92 -2.85
CA ARG A 197 -15.26 -15.34 -2.55
C ARG A 197 -15.12 -13.95 -1.99
N ILE A 198 -16.13 -13.13 -2.32
CA ILE A 198 -16.35 -11.82 -1.71
C ILE A 198 -17.41 -11.98 -0.63
N SER A 199 -17.24 -11.28 0.50
CA SER A 199 -18.29 -11.14 1.52
C SER A 199 -18.59 -9.65 1.73
N THR A 200 -19.85 -9.27 1.53
CA THR A 200 -20.32 -7.90 1.75
C THR A 200 -20.55 -7.67 3.24
N ILE A 201 -19.95 -6.62 3.81
CA ILE A 201 -20.20 -6.18 5.19
C ILE A 201 -21.34 -5.17 5.21
N ASN A 202 -21.23 -4.11 4.43
CA ASN A 202 -22.26 -3.09 4.23
C ASN A 202 -22.51 -2.90 2.74
N SER A 203 -23.76 -3.02 2.33
CA SER A 203 -24.19 -2.83 0.93
C SER A 203 -23.99 -1.41 0.45
N GLY A 204 -23.88 -1.25 -0.86
CA GLY A 204 -23.89 0.04 -1.53
C GLY A 204 -22.68 0.31 -2.40
N ILE A 205 -22.70 1.51 -2.97
CA ILE A 205 -21.67 2.02 -3.90
C ILE A 205 -21.13 3.33 -3.34
N THR A 206 -19.82 3.52 -3.41
CA THR A 206 -19.18 4.79 -3.03
C THR A 206 -17.93 5.06 -3.85
N LYS A 207 -17.55 6.33 -3.87
CA LYS A 207 -16.33 6.83 -4.54
C LYS A 207 -15.39 7.46 -3.55
N GLY A 208 -14.10 7.42 -3.86
CA GLY A 208 -13.07 8.08 -3.07
C GLY A 208 -11.67 7.69 -3.54
N LYS A 209 -10.67 8.36 -2.99
CA LYS A 209 -9.28 8.03 -3.25
C LYS A 209 -8.92 6.69 -2.62
N LEU A 210 -8.23 5.83 -3.37
CA LEU A 210 -7.69 4.58 -2.83
C LEU A 210 -6.50 4.87 -1.92
N ILE A 211 -6.63 4.55 -0.63
CA ILE A 211 -5.56 4.70 0.37
C ILE A 211 -5.48 3.39 1.17
N GLY A 212 -4.28 2.85 1.35
CA GLY A 212 -4.15 1.64 2.13
C GLY A 212 -2.91 0.82 1.82
N GLY A 213 -2.97 -0.48 2.15
CA GLY A 213 -1.90 -1.45 2.01
C GLY A 213 -1.92 -2.48 3.13
N ASN A 214 -0.74 -2.88 3.63
CA ASN A 214 -0.63 -3.80 4.74
C ASN A 214 -1.07 -3.14 6.05
N LEU A 215 -2.00 -3.78 6.79
CA LEU A 215 -2.60 -3.22 8.00
C LEU A 215 -1.57 -3.05 9.13
N THR A 216 -0.74 -4.08 9.36
CA THR A 216 0.33 -4.02 10.37
C THR A 216 1.23 -2.81 10.13
N VAL A 217 1.71 -2.64 8.91
CA VAL A 217 2.64 -1.57 8.57
C VAL A 217 1.97 -0.19 8.64
N LEU A 218 0.75 -0.07 8.13
CA LEU A 218 -0.02 1.17 8.22
C LEU A 218 -0.23 1.56 9.69
N SER A 219 -0.65 0.61 10.55
CA SER A 219 -0.91 0.89 11.97
C SER A 219 0.33 1.41 12.69
N HIS A 220 1.54 0.98 12.29
CA HIS A 220 2.80 1.43 12.91
C HIS A 220 3.23 2.84 12.52
N ILE A 221 2.74 3.38 11.41
CA ILE A 221 3.08 4.73 10.96
C ILE A 221 1.94 5.75 11.17
N MET A 222 0.81 5.31 11.73
CA MET A 222 -0.34 6.19 12.02
C MET A 222 0.07 7.42 12.84
N GLU A 223 -0.65 8.53 12.64
CA GLU A 223 -0.41 9.84 13.27
C GLU A 223 0.97 10.46 12.94
N SER A 224 1.76 9.85 12.08
CA SER A 224 2.97 10.47 11.54
C SER A 224 2.64 11.32 10.30
N LYS A 225 3.51 12.27 9.99
CA LYS A 225 3.39 13.06 8.74
C LYS A 225 3.53 12.23 7.45
N TYR A 226 3.79 10.93 7.55
CA TYR A 226 4.00 10.01 6.44
C TYR A 226 2.75 9.20 6.09
N VAL A 227 1.63 9.49 6.72
CA VAL A 227 0.34 8.87 6.41
C VAL A 227 -0.52 9.84 5.62
N PRO A 228 -1.14 9.41 4.50
CA PRO A 228 -2.09 10.23 3.75
C PRO A 228 -3.35 10.54 4.56
N ASP A 229 -4.06 11.59 4.17
CA ASP A 229 -5.39 11.91 4.70
C ASP A 229 -6.41 10.84 4.25
N PHE A 230 -7.20 10.32 5.20
CA PHE A 230 -8.24 9.32 4.95
C PHE A 230 -9.60 9.91 4.61
N LYS A 231 -9.73 11.23 4.66
CA LYS A 231 -11.00 11.91 4.43
C LYS A 231 -11.57 11.58 3.06
N LYS A 232 -12.80 11.02 3.07
CA LYS A 232 -13.51 10.56 1.86
C LYS A 232 -12.71 9.52 1.03
N SER A 233 -11.77 8.80 1.64
CA SER A 233 -11.02 7.74 0.96
C SER A 233 -11.78 6.40 0.94
N ILE A 234 -11.44 5.56 -0.01
CA ILE A 234 -11.70 4.12 0.05
C ILE A 234 -10.46 3.49 0.69
N VAL A 235 -10.61 3.03 1.92
CA VAL A 235 -9.52 2.37 2.64
C VAL A 235 -9.45 0.91 2.21
N PHE A 236 -8.30 0.48 1.65
CA PHE A 236 -8.07 -0.91 1.33
C PHE A 236 -6.94 -1.48 2.21
N LEU A 237 -7.18 -2.64 2.81
CA LEU A 237 -6.21 -3.27 3.72
C LEU A 237 -6.03 -4.75 3.38
N GLU A 238 -4.90 -5.31 3.79
CA GLU A 238 -4.58 -6.73 3.75
C GLU A 238 -3.60 -7.06 4.86
N ASP A 239 -3.46 -8.34 5.23
CA ASP A 239 -2.39 -8.74 6.16
C ASP A 239 -1.99 -10.20 5.99
N VAL A 240 -0.96 -10.63 6.74
CA VAL A 240 -0.44 -12.00 6.73
C VAL A 240 0.08 -12.41 8.10
N GLU A 241 -0.24 -13.65 8.51
CA GLU A 241 0.29 -14.29 9.73
C GLU A 241 -0.02 -13.53 11.03
N GLU A 242 -1.05 -12.68 11.02
CA GLU A 242 -1.54 -11.98 12.20
C GLU A 242 -2.71 -12.73 12.84
N GLN A 243 -2.63 -13.01 14.13
CA GLN A 243 -3.77 -13.59 14.85
C GLN A 243 -4.91 -12.57 14.96
N PRO A 244 -6.18 -13.02 15.08
CA PRO A 244 -7.32 -12.10 15.17
C PRO A 244 -7.18 -11.03 16.26
N TYR A 245 -6.59 -11.32 17.42
CA TYR A 245 -6.37 -10.31 18.46
C TYR A 245 -5.37 -9.21 18.04
N SER A 246 -4.41 -9.54 17.18
CA SER A 246 -3.49 -8.55 16.60
C SER A 246 -4.23 -7.66 15.61
N VAL A 247 -5.04 -8.27 14.72
CA VAL A 247 -5.90 -7.54 13.78
C VAL A 247 -6.87 -6.63 14.52
N ASP A 248 -7.51 -7.13 15.58
CA ASP A 248 -8.38 -6.36 16.48
C ASP A 248 -7.66 -5.11 17.03
N ARG A 249 -6.48 -5.28 17.58
CA ARG A 249 -5.67 -4.17 18.11
C ARG A 249 -5.35 -3.11 17.06
N MET A 250 -5.01 -3.53 15.84
CA MET A 250 -4.68 -2.64 14.75
C MET A 250 -5.93 -1.90 14.22
N LEU A 251 -7.06 -2.58 14.07
CA LEU A 251 -8.32 -1.96 13.69
C LEU A 251 -8.80 -0.97 14.76
N ASN A 252 -8.66 -1.32 16.05
CA ASN A 252 -8.94 -0.38 17.13
C ASN A 252 -8.04 0.86 17.07
N HIS A 253 -6.76 0.70 16.73
CA HIS A 253 -5.86 1.84 16.54
C HIS A 253 -6.35 2.75 15.41
N LEU A 254 -6.70 2.19 14.24
CA LEU A 254 -7.26 2.98 13.12
C LEU A 254 -8.57 3.69 13.51
N LYS A 255 -9.43 3.04 14.31
CA LYS A 255 -10.65 3.63 14.85
C LYS A 255 -10.34 4.83 15.76
N LEU A 256 -9.38 4.67 16.70
CA LEU A 256 -8.98 5.76 17.60
C LEU A 256 -8.37 6.95 16.85
N CYS A 257 -7.71 6.70 15.71
CA CYS A 257 -7.20 7.74 14.83
C CYS A 257 -8.26 8.35 13.89
N GLY A 258 -9.54 7.96 14.00
CA GLY A 258 -10.65 8.54 13.23
C GLY A 258 -10.78 8.04 11.77
N VAL A 259 -10.00 7.02 11.38
CA VAL A 259 -9.99 6.54 9.98
C VAL A 259 -11.37 6.08 9.53
N PHE A 260 -12.09 5.36 10.39
CA PHE A 260 -13.40 4.80 10.04
C PHE A 260 -14.52 5.85 10.00
N GLU A 261 -14.36 6.95 10.72
CA GLU A 261 -15.27 8.10 10.66
C GLU A 261 -15.07 8.90 9.36
N GLU A 262 -13.83 9.02 8.88
CA GLU A 262 -13.48 9.88 7.75
C GLU A 262 -13.57 9.19 6.39
N MET A 263 -13.30 7.87 6.32
CA MET A 263 -13.34 7.11 5.06
C MET A 263 -14.71 7.14 4.40
N ALA A 264 -14.77 6.99 3.08
CA ALA A 264 -16.03 6.84 2.33
C ALA A 264 -16.46 5.36 2.17
N GLY A 265 -15.50 4.44 2.16
CA GLY A 265 -15.74 3.01 1.99
C GLY A 265 -14.56 2.17 2.41
N PHE A 266 -14.77 0.86 2.48
CA PHE A 266 -13.76 -0.07 2.98
C PHE A 266 -13.68 -1.34 2.13
N VAL A 267 -12.44 -1.78 1.87
CA VAL A 267 -12.14 -3.05 1.22
C VAL A 267 -11.08 -3.77 2.05
N PHE A 268 -11.35 -4.99 2.46
CA PHE A 268 -10.29 -5.85 2.98
C PHE A 268 -9.96 -6.93 1.94
N GLY A 269 -8.67 -7.07 1.64
CA GLY A 269 -8.17 -8.10 0.76
C GLY A 269 -8.17 -9.48 1.45
N LYS A 270 -7.04 -10.13 1.46
CA LYS A 270 -6.86 -11.40 2.19
C LYS A 270 -6.07 -11.16 3.47
N CYS A 271 -6.42 -11.88 4.54
CA CYS A 271 -5.60 -12.07 5.73
C CYS A 271 -5.06 -13.50 5.67
N THR A 272 -3.91 -13.65 5.05
CA THR A 272 -3.36 -14.98 4.77
C THR A 272 -2.78 -15.57 6.05
N LYS A 273 -3.23 -16.77 6.46
CA LYS A 273 -2.82 -17.43 7.72
C LYS A 273 -3.11 -16.57 8.97
N CYS A 274 -4.25 -15.89 9.00
CA CYS A 274 -4.69 -15.07 10.14
C CYS A 274 -5.70 -15.85 11.01
N GLU A 275 -5.36 -17.07 11.35
CA GLU A 275 -6.22 -17.94 12.15
C GLU A 275 -5.94 -17.76 13.66
N PRO A 276 -6.90 -18.10 14.53
CA PRO A 276 -6.66 -18.11 15.96
C PRO A 276 -5.50 -19.04 16.34
N GLY A 277 -4.65 -18.59 17.22
CA GLY A 277 -3.58 -19.44 17.77
C GLY A 277 -4.13 -20.57 18.66
N THR A 278 -3.27 -21.52 18.99
CA THR A 278 -3.61 -22.70 19.83
C THR A 278 -3.73 -22.40 21.33
N GLY A 279 -3.93 -21.12 21.71
CA GLY A 279 -4.08 -20.71 23.11
C GLY A 279 -5.32 -21.31 23.81
N SER A 280 -5.27 -21.39 25.15
CA SER A 280 -6.37 -21.90 25.99
C SER A 280 -7.57 -20.94 26.12
N TYR A 281 -7.48 -19.75 25.57
CA TYR A 281 -8.55 -18.75 25.58
C TYR A 281 -9.30 -18.77 24.25
N GLY A 282 -10.60 -18.44 24.29
CA GLY A 282 -11.37 -18.19 23.08
C GLY A 282 -10.76 -17.06 22.24
N SER A 283 -11.06 -17.04 20.95
CA SER A 283 -10.63 -15.99 20.04
C SER A 283 -11.86 -15.44 19.30
N LEU A 284 -11.84 -14.14 18.99
CA LEU A 284 -12.69 -13.58 17.95
C LEU A 284 -12.24 -14.14 16.60
N THR A 285 -13.18 -14.20 15.67
CA THR A 285 -12.90 -14.45 14.24
C THR A 285 -12.70 -13.13 13.52
N LEU A 286 -12.18 -13.17 12.29
CA LEU A 286 -12.14 -11.96 11.47
C LEU A 286 -13.54 -11.42 11.17
N GLU A 287 -14.54 -12.31 11.00
CA GLU A 287 -15.94 -11.93 10.82
C GLU A 287 -16.48 -11.12 12.01
N ASP A 288 -16.14 -11.53 13.24
CA ASP A 288 -16.52 -10.77 14.45
C ASP A 288 -15.90 -9.35 14.42
N LEU A 289 -14.65 -9.22 13.96
CA LEU A 289 -13.99 -7.93 13.84
C LEU A 289 -14.65 -7.02 12.78
N TRP A 290 -15.14 -7.60 11.68
CA TRP A 290 -15.88 -6.82 10.69
C TRP A 290 -17.22 -6.32 11.24
N GLU A 291 -17.93 -7.12 12.03
CA GLU A 291 -19.17 -6.72 12.71
C GLU A 291 -18.91 -5.62 13.76
N ASP A 292 -17.78 -5.67 14.48
CA ASP A 292 -17.47 -4.73 15.56
C ASP A 292 -16.94 -3.38 15.03
N TYR A 293 -16.12 -3.39 13.99
CA TYR A 293 -15.41 -2.17 13.52
C TYR A 293 -16.00 -1.56 12.25
N ILE A 294 -16.39 -2.39 11.28
CA ILE A 294 -16.76 -1.90 9.93
C ILE A 294 -18.26 -1.79 9.77
N LYS A 295 -19.03 -2.78 10.23
CA LYS A 295 -20.48 -2.80 10.14
C LYS A 295 -21.16 -1.54 10.72
N PRO A 296 -20.73 -1.03 11.92
CA PRO A 296 -21.35 0.15 12.52
C PRO A 296 -21.12 1.43 11.73
N THR A 297 -20.14 1.49 10.85
CA THR A 297 -19.88 2.67 10.01
C THR A 297 -20.97 2.92 8.99
N LYS A 298 -21.73 1.87 8.60
CA LYS A 298 -22.76 1.90 7.55
C LYS A 298 -22.24 2.36 6.18
N LYS A 299 -20.93 2.42 5.99
CA LYS A 299 -20.29 2.78 4.73
C LYS A 299 -20.13 1.54 3.86
N PRO A 300 -20.27 1.62 2.53
CA PRO A 300 -20.07 0.47 1.64
C PRO A 300 -18.76 -0.24 1.93
N ALA A 301 -18.84 -1.55 2.18
CA ALA A 301 -17.68 -2.32 2.63
C ALA A 301 -17.79 -3.79 2.22
N PHE A 302 -16.68 -4.38 1.78
CA PHE A 302 -16.59 -5.81 1.50
C PHE A 302 -15.20 -6.36 1.79
N VAL A 303 -15.10 -7.68 1.93
CA VAL A 303 -13.85 -8.40 2.16
C VAL A 303 -13.62 -9.48 1.11
N GLY A 304 -12.37 -9.92 0.95
CA GLY A 304 -11.98 -11.02 0.10
C GLY A 304 -11.39 -10.61 -1.25
N ALA A 305 -11.16 -9.31 -1.52
CA ALA A 305 -10.52 -8.85 -2.75
C ALA A 305 -9.14 -9.51 -2.95
N MET A 306 -8.72 -9.65 -4.22
CA MET A 306 -7.42 -10.25 -4.57
C MET A 306 -6.26 -9.28 -4.31
N ILE A 307 -6.15 -8.84 -3.05
CA ILE A 307 -5.13 -7.93 -2.53
C ILE A 307 -4.44 -8.64 -1.36
N GLY A 308 -3.11 -8.65 -1.33
CA GLY A 308 -2.34 -9.17 -0.19
C GLY A 308 -1.33 -10.26 -0.53
N HIS A 309 -0.99 -11.08 0.48
CA HIS A 309 0.03 -12.13 0.43
C HIS A 309 -0.52 -13.43 -0.20
N ILE A 310 -0.97 -13.32 -1.45
CA ILE A 310 -1.54 -14.39 -2.27
C ILE A 310 -0.84 -14.43 -3.62
N ASN A 311 -0.97 -15.55 -4.34
CA ASN A 311 -0.35 -15.70 -5.66
C ASN A 311 -0.96 -14.76 -6.70
N ASN A 312 -2.29 -14.77 -6.81
CA ASN A 312 -3.05 -13.92 -7.72
C ASN A 312 -3.35 -12.59 -7.05
N LYS A 313 -2.68 -11.50 -7.43
CA LYS A 313 -2.90 -10.20 -6.79
C LYS A 313 -3.08 -9.07 -7.77
N PHE A 314 -3.94 -8.12 -7.40
CA PHE A 314 -4.12 -6.87 -8.11
C PHE A 314 -2.92 -5.93 -7.90
N THR A 315 -2.74 -5.00 -8.82
CA THR A 315 -1.86 -3.83 -8.65
C THR A 315 -2.73 -2.62 -8.31
N MET A 316 -2.68 -2.18 -7.05
CA MET A 316 -3.53 -1.13 -6.51
C MET A 316 -2.80 0.22 -6.51
N PRO A 317 -3.22 1.20 -7.30
CA PRO A 317 -2.67 2.55 -7.23
C PRO A 317 -3.16 3.26 -5.96
N ILE A 318 -2.26 3.88 -5.23
CA ILE A 318 -2.56 4.70 -4.04
C ILE A 318 -2.72 6.15 -4.48
N GLY A 319 -3.83 6.78 -4.09
CA GLY A 319 -4.09 8.20 -4.29
C GLY A 319 -5.00 8.53 -5.49
N ILE A 320 -5.43 7.55 -6.30
CA ILE A 320 -6.37 7.79 -7.41
C ILE A 320 -7.82 7.65 -6.97
N GLU A 321 -8.71 8.31 -7.69
CA GLU A 321 -10.16 8.14 -7.53
C GLU A 321 -10.64 6.79 -8.05
N ALA A 322 -11.41 6.09 -7.22
CA ALA A 322 -12.05 4.84 -7.57
C ALA A 322 -13.50 4.79 -7.06
N GLU A 323 -14.25 3.83 -7.58
CA GLU A 323 -15.58 3.48 -7.10
C GLU A 323 -15.56 2.02 -6.63
N ILE A 324 -16.13 1.74 -5.47
CA ILE A 324 -16.42 0.37 -5.05
C ILE A 324 -17.92 0.12 -5.12
N ASN A 325 -18.29 -1.10 -5.53
CA ASN A 325 -19.59 -1.67 -5.34
C ASN A 325 -19.46 -2.86 -4.39
N ALA A 326 -19.89 -2.66 -3.15
CA ALA A 326 -19.72 -3.65 -2.10
C ALA A 326 -20.57 -4.90 -2.32
N ASP A 327 -21.73 -4.77 -2.98
CA ASP A 327 -22.63 -5.89 -3.27
C ASP A 327 -22.05 -6.83 -4.33
N LEU A 328 -21.31 -6.29 -5.28
CA LEU A 328 -20.64 -7.03 -6.33
C LEU A 328 -19.17 -7.37 -5.99
N GLY A 329 -18.59 -6.77 -4.96
CA GLY A 329 -17.19 -6.90 -4.60
C GLY A 329 -16.25 -6.38 -5.68
N THR A 330 -16.59 -5.26 -6.31
CA THR A 330 -15.81 -4.69 -7.41
C THR A 330 -15.15 -3.37 -7.06
N ILE A 331 -13.98 -3.11 -7.66
CA ILE A 331 -13.24 -1.84 -7.55
C ILE A 331 -13.02 -1.32 -8.96
N GLN A 332 -13.59 -0.17 -9.31
CA GLN A 332 -13.45 0.48 -10.60
C GLN A 332 -12.58 1.74 -10.48
N PHE A 333 -11.47 1.81 -11.19
CA PHE A 333 -10.68 3.03 -11.27
C PHE A 333 -11.40 4.07 -12.13
N LEU A 334 -11.60 5.27 -11.60
CA LEU A 334 -12.23 6.37 -12.33
C LEU A 334 -11.24 7.14 -13.19
N GLU A 335 -9.95 6.97 -12.88
CA GLU A 335 -8.83 7.55 -13.60
C GLU A 335 -7.66 6.55 -13.69
N SER A 336 -6.70 6.83 -14.56
CA SER A 336 -5.47 6.04 -14.60
C SER A 336 -4.53 6.43 -13.47
N GLY A 337 -3.77 5.46 -12.95
CA GLY A 337 -2.71 5.69 -11.97
C GLY A 337 -1.40 6.24 -12.58
N VAL A 338 -1.25 6.20 -13.90
CA VAL A 338 -0.09 6.67 -14.66
C VAL A 338 -0.54 7.57 -15.80
N GLU A 339 0.38 8.38 -16.37
CA GLU A 339 0.15 9.25 -17.55
C GLU A 339 0.91 8.78 -18.80
#